data_077717c33f07191f6960311e53a5acc4
#
_entry.id   077717c33f07191f6960311e53a5acc4
#
_cell.length_a   1.000
_cell.length_b   1.000
_cell.length_c   1.000
_cell.angle_alpha   90.00
_cell.angle_beta   90.00
_cell.angle_gamma   90.00
#
_symmetry.space_group_name_H-M   'P 1'
#
loop_
_entity.id
_entity.type
_entity.pdbx_description
1 polymer ?
#
loop_
_entity_poly.entity_id
_entity_poly.type
_entity_poly.pdbx_seq_one_letter_code
_entity_poly.pdbx_strand_id
1 'polypeptide(L)'
;MEARKFLFPLFTTSACVTTSTFVETKNYGTLTLPAATAPSPLRMHRTKRVVLLDILVLIVCISTILMFRYLPKTSLGKAVTNVPEMPAPGETAVIADMPTAPLGPREVSSKVLLKGIPDTTPYLTFEPDLLQAMVEQANYLRRKDVKERGASGIQKAEMQRTIELLQGINLLDPSVLLTTFDFYQVNTDLHNDRVRMTGYYTPVVHASRVQTPEYQVPMLKAPASGIPNPAAIEAGALEGKGLELAWFRSRKELRNAQLQGNCLVEFPDGKRKYFGFGQSVRGTGGAYVFFKEVDEQVLGAGTFPLTARYSVAVDLKYIPLGATLLAELPDLDAAGNLKGYVYRILFAQDRGGAILTTKRMDLYCGIGQKGLQEARKINSYGRLWVILPKE
;
A
#
# COMPACT_ATOMS: atom_id res chain seq x y z
N MET A 1 -19.48 -9.76 -54.07
CA MET A 1 -19.54 -8.30 -54.28
C MET A 1 -19.30 -7.67 -52.94
N GLU A 2 -18.37 -7.05 -52.64
CA GLU A 2 -17.06 -6.48 -52.99
C GLU A 2 -16.26 -6.30 -51.67
N ALA A 3 -15.06 -6.76 -51.70
CA ALA A 3 -14.07 -6.55 -50.65
C ALA A 3 -13.50 -5.13 -50.77
N ARG A 4 -13.34 -4.42 -49.67
CA ARG A 4 -12.43 -3.28 -49.62
C ARG A 4 -11.33 -3.54 -48.60
N LYS A 5 -10.16 -3.80 -49.15
CA LYS A 5 -8.86 -3.76 -48.52
C LYS A 5 -8.52 -2.29 -48.19
N PHE A 6 -7.96 -2.03 -47.01
CA PHE A 6 -7.15 -0.85 -46.77
C PHE A 6 -5.75 -1.25 -46.33
N LEU A 7 -4.81 -0.75 -47.13
CA LEU A 7 -3.37 -0.96 -47.03
C LEU A 7 -2.79 -0.17 -45.81
N PHE A 8 -1.81 -0.81 -45.19
CA PHE A 8 -0.77 -0.16 -44.41
C PHE A 8 0.34 0.38 -45.31
N PRO A 9 1.04 1.47 -45.01
CA PRO A 9 2.38 1.70 -45.47
C PRO A 9 3.42 1.36 -44.43
N LEU A 10 4.29 0.43 -44.81
CA LEU A 10 5.61 0.18 -44.27
C LEU A 10 6.50 1.41 -44.54
N PHE A 11 7.29 1.81 -43.57
CA PHE A 11 8.50 2.58 -43.78
C PHE A 11 9.70 1.75 -43.35
N THR A 12 10.55 1.53 -44.34
CA THR A 12 11.80 0.81 -44.33
C THR A 12 12.98 1.73 -43.97
N THR A 13 13.83 1.22 -43.11
CA THR A 13 15.32 1.21 -43.11
C THR A 13 16.12 2.21 -43.94
N SER A 14 17.16 2.81 -43.32
CA SER A 14 18.53 2.93 -43.90
C SER A 14 19.47 3.33 -42.76
N ALA A 15 20.40 2.46 -42.37
CA ALA A 15 21.75 2.20 -42.87
C ALA A 15 22.78 3.26 -42.43
N CYS A 16 23.59 2.90 -41.47
CA CYS A 16 25.03 2.68 -41.50
C CYS A 16 25.89 3.73 -42.20
N VAL A 17 26.79 4.42 -41.49
CA VAL A 17 28.14 4.76 -41.96
C VAL A 17 29.08 4.79 -40.77
N THR A 18 30.06 3.89 -40.84
CA THR A 18 31.33 3.87 -40.12
C THR A 18 32.31 4.86 -40.70
N THR A 19 33.07 5.59 -39.91
CA THR A 19 34.40 6.06 -40.28
C THR A 19 35.32 6.04 -39.09
N SER A 20 36.34 5.22 -39.24
CA SER A 20 37.59 5.16 -38.49
C SER A 20 38.58 6.17 -39.04
N THR A 21 39.36 6.86 -38.19
CA THR A 21 40.70 7.40 -38.50
C THR A 21 41.45 7.54 -37.16
N PHE A 22 42.40 6.70 -36.94
CA PHE A 22 43.84 6.68 -37.14
C PHE A 22 44.61 7.82 -36.39
N VAL A 23 45.26 7.41 -35.36
CA VAL A 23 46.61 7.58 -34.80
C VAL A 23 47.42 8.78 -35.31
N GLU A 24 47.96 9.55 -34.37
CA GLU A 24 49.35 10.00 -34.41
C GLU A 24 49.94 10.16 -33.00
N THR A 25 50.96 9.38 -32.75
CA THR A 25 51.88 9.47 -31.61
C THR A 25 52.92 10.57 -31.84
N LYS A 26 53.18 11.44 -30.87
CA LYS A 26 54.45 12.17 -30.78
C LYS A 26 55.04 12.08 -29.38
N ASN A 27 56.16 11.40 -29.32
CA ASN A 27 57.15 11.44 -28.27
C ASN A 27 57.84 12.81 -28.20
N TYR A 28 58.06 13.34 -27.02
CA TYR A 28 59.22 14.14 -26.56
C TYR A 28 59.03 14.25 -25.05
N GLY A 29 59.94 13.82 -24.22
CA GLY A 29 61.29 14.22 -23.99
C GLY A 29 61.39 14.28 -22.47
N THR A 30 62.18 13.41 -21.89
CA THR A 30 62.64 13.40 -20.49
C THR A 30 63.33 14.71 -20.10
N LEU A 31 62.92 15.32 -18.99
CA LEU A 31 63.70 16.32 -18.29
C LEU A 31 63.72 15.95 -16.77
N THR A 32 64.93 15.69 -16.32
CA THR A 32 65.31 15.36 -14.96
C THR A 32 65.46 16.62 -14.12
N LEU A 33 64.82 16.62 -12.96
CA LEU A 33 65.16 17.08 -11.58
C LEU A 33 65.78 18.48 -11.33
N PRO A 34 65.58 19.08 -10.16
CA PRO A 34 66.15 18.56 -8.95
C PRO A 34 65.25 18.52 -7.69
N ALA A 35 65.70 17.72 -6.73
CA ALA A 35 65.12 17.51 -5.40
C ALA A 35 65.13 18.80 -4.57
N ALA A 36 64.01 19.13 -3.95
CA ALA A 36 63.94 20.12 -2.89
C ALA A 36 63.27 19.50 -1.65
N THR A 37 63.99 19.65 -0.58
CA THR A 37 63.76 19.26 0.79
C THR A 37 62.37 19.52 1.32
N ALA A 38 61.83 18.51 2.01
CA ALA A 38 60.60 18.58 2.77
C ALA A 38 60.71 19.47 4.03
N PRO A 39 59.76 20.32 4.34
CA PRO A 39 59.58 20.83 5.68
C PRO A 39 58.63 19.93 6.49
N SER A 40 59.01 19.73 7.74
CA SER A 40 58.36 18.94 8.78
C SER A 40 56.89 19.33 9.01
N PRO A 41 56.01 18.39 9.45
CA PRO A 41 54.60 18.63 9.61
C PRO A 41 54.28 19.45 10.87
N LEU A 42 53.58 20.57 10.71
CA LEU A 42 52.95 21.32 11.79
C LEU A 42 51.81 20.46 12.41
N ARG A 43 52.17 19.76 13.47
CA ARG A 43 51.33 19.00 14.36
C ARG A 43 50.72 19.93 15.42
N MET A 44 49.71 20.74 15.09
CA MET A 44 49.02 21.53 16.13
C MET A 44 47.72 22.23 15.71
N HIS A 45 46.76 21.54 15.05
CA HIS A 45 45.42 22.12 14.92
C HIS A 45 44.25 21.10 14.98
N ARG A 46 44.51 19.81 15.13
CA ARG A 46 43.42 18.81 15.18
C ARG A 46 42.75 18.70 16.56
N THR A 47 43.49 18.89 17.64
CA THR A 47 42.97 18.75 19.01
C THR A 47 42.00 19.87 19.41
N LYS A 48 42.23 21.10 18.97
CA LYS A 48 41.33 22.22 19.34
C LYS A 48 39.98 22.18 18.62
N ARG A 49 39.91 21.67 17.38
CA ARG A 49 38.65 21.54 16.65
C ARG A 49 37.75 20.40 17.16
N VAL A 50 38.35 19.29 17.58
CA VAL A 50 37.60 18.15 18.15
C VAL A 50 37.01 18.53 19.50
N VAL A 51 37.79 19.17 20.37
CA VAL A 51 37.31 19.63 21.68
C VAL A 51 36.21 20.70 21.55
N LEU A 52 36.31 21.59 20.55
CA LEU A 52 35.26 22.60 20.31
C LEU A 52 33.95 21.99 19.81
N LEU A 53 34.04 20.93 18.99
CA LEU A 53 32.87 20.21 18.47
C LEU A 53 32.14 19.43 19.59
N ASP A 54 32.90 18.77 20.47
CA ASP A 54 32.36 18.04 21.61
C ASP A 54 31.70 18.98 22.63
N ILE A 55 32.31 20.16 22.88
CA ILE A 55 31.68 21.20 23.73
C ILE A 55 30.40 21.75 23.10
N LEU A 56 30.35 21.95 21.77
CA LEU A 56 29.17 22.44 21.07
C LEU A 56 28.02 21.41 21.14
N VAL A 57 28.33 20.13 20.96
CA VAL A 57 27.36 19.03 21.10
C VAL A 57 26.83 18.95 22.53
N LEU A 58 27.69 19.10 23.52
CA LEU A 58 27.29 19.10 24.94
C LEU A 58 26.38 20.30 25.29
N ILE A 59 26.67 21.48 24.76
CA ILE A 59 25.85 22.69 24.95
C ILE A 59 24.47 22.52 24.28
N VAL A 60 24.40 21.93 23.08
CA VAL A 60 23.13 21.64 22.39
C VAL A 60 22.32 20.60 23.16
N CYS A 61 22.92 19.56 23.69
CA CYS A 61 22.25 18.57 24.52
C CYS A 61 21.72 19.16 25.83
N ILE A 62 22.52 20.01 26.50
CA ILE A 62 22.10 20.66 27.75
C ILE A 62 20.99 21.69 27.48
N SER A 63 21.05 22.46 26.41
CA SER A 63 20.02 23.42 26.08
C SER A 63 18.69 22.74 25.68
N THR A 64 18.71 21.59 25.00
CA THR A 64 17.50 20.80 24.73
C THR A 64 16.91 20.22 26.00
N ILE A 65 17.70 19.71 26.94
CA ILE A 65 17.21 19.20 28.22
C ILE A 65 16.62 20.35 29.08
N LEU A 66 17.25 21.52 29.09
CA LEU A 66 16.74 22.70 29.79
C LEU A 66 15.47 23.25 29.14
N MET A 67 15.37 23.24 27.83
CA MET A 67 14.16 23.67 27.11
C MET A 67 12.95 22.79 27.45
N PHE A 68 13.15 21.47 27.61
CA PHE A 68 12.08 20.58 28.08
C PHE A 68 11.72 20.73 29.55
N ARG A 69 12.62 21.26 30.39
CA ARG A 69 12.37 21.46 31.83
C ARG A 69 11.70 22.80 32.17
N TYR A 70 11.81 23.80 31.29
CA TYR A 70 11.32 25.18 31.56
C TYR A 70 10.18 25.64 30.65
N LEU A 71 9.56 24.72 29.85
CA LEU A 71 8.30 25.06 29.20
C LEU A 71 7.20 25.22 30.25
N PRO A 72 6.55 26.39 30.35
CA PRO A 72 5.45 26.55 31.27
C PRO A 72 4.35 25.58 30.92
N LYS A 73 3.86 24.84 31.92
CA LYS A 73 2.65 24.01 31.81
C LYS A 73 1.45 24.94 31.66
N THR A 74 1.26 25.52 30.49
CA THR A 74 0.01 26.18 30.16
C THR A 74 -1.02 25.08 29.94
N SER A 75 -2.07 25.16 30.71
CA SER A 75 -3.27 24.35 30.64
C SER A 75 -3.88 24.40 29.24
N LEU A 76 -3.48 23.49 28.37
CA LEU A 76 -4.27 23.17 27.19
C LEU A 76 -5.43 22.31 27.66
N GLY A 77 -6.63 22.78 27.30
CA GLY A 77 -7.88 22.15 27.65
C GLY A 77 -7.90 20.68 27.32
N LYS A 78 -8.68 19.92 28.11
CA LYS A 78 -8.93 18.49 27.98
C LYS A 78 -9.25 18.11 26.53
N ALA A 79 -8.21 17.82 25.73
CA ALA A 79 -8.35 17.03 24.53
C ALA A 79 -8.52 15.58 24.99
N VAL A 80 -9.59 14.97 24.56
CA VAL A 80 -9.93 13.57 24.78
C VAL A 80 -8.76 12.71 24.29
N THR A 81 -7.90 12.29 25.23
CA THR A 81 -6.85 11.32 24.99
C THR A 81 -7.41 9.92 25.24
N ASN A 82 -8.15 9.39 24.27
CA ASN A 82 -8.26 7.95 24.07
C ASN A 82 -7.37 7.57 22.88
N VAL A 83 -6.08 7.84 23.01
CA VAL A 83 -5.07 7.08 22.30
C VAL A 83 -4.82 5.86 23.17
N PRO A 84 -5.02 4.62 22.69
CA PRO A 84 -4.61 3.44 23.43
C PRO A 84 -3.12 3.60 23.72
N GLU A 85 -2.76 3.57 24.99
CA GLU A 85 -1.38 3.59 25.45
C GLU A 85 -0.65 2.45 24.76
N MET A 86 0.38 2.76 23.96
CA MET A 86 1.21 1.71 23.38
C MET A 86 1.83 0.92 24.53
N PRO A 87 1.72 -0.41 24.55
CA PRO A 87 2.32 -1.23 25.58
C PRO A 87 3.84 -0.97 25.62
N ALA A 88 4.39 -0.91 26.83
CA ALA A 88 5.83 -0.74 27.04
C ALA A 88 6.63 -1.82 26.29
N PRO A 89 7.88 -1.55 25.85
CA PRO A 89 8.71 -2.54 25.18
C PRO A 89 8.93 -3.75 26.11
N GLY A 90 8.23 -4.84 25.82
CA GLY A 90 8.23 -6.07 26.63
C GLY A 90 6.85 -6.68 26.89
N GLU A 91 5.77 -5.92 26.77
CA GLU A 91 4.42 -6.50 26.71
C GLU A 91 4.14 -6.91 25.24
N THR A 92 4.32 -8.17 24.97
CA THR A 92 3.78 -8.82 23.77
C THR A 92 2.28 -8.60 23.82
N ALA A 93 1.71 -7.86 22.89
CA ALA A 93 0.26 -7.80 22.70
C ALA A 93 -0.20 -9.23 22.38
N VAL A 94 -0.55 -9.97 23.42
CA VAL A 94 -1.09 -11.33 23.29
C VAL A 94 -2.43 -11.15 22.61
N ILE A 95 -2.50 -11.50 21.32
CA ILE A 95 -3.80 -11.68 20.70
C ILE A 95 -4.43 -12.85 21.46
N ALA A 96 -5.43 -12.56 22.28
CA ALA A 96 -6.11 -13.58 23.06
C ALA A 96 -6.54 -14.73 22.14
N ASP A 97 -6.38 -15.96 22.61
CA ASP A 97 -6.70 -17.18 21.86
C ASP A 97 -8.00 -17.03 21.09
N MET A 98 -7.91 -17.18 19.77
CA MET A 98 -9.10 -17.26 18.95
C MET A 98 -9.70 -18.65 19.10
N PRO A 99 -11.00 -18.79 19.40
CA PRO A 99 -11.63 -20.09 19.37
C PRO A 99 -11.56 -20.62 17.93
N THR A 100 -10.66 -21.55 17.69
CA THR A 100 -10.53 -22.23 16.39
C THR A 100 -11.41 -23.46 16.39
N ALA A 101 -12.32 -23.54 15.41
CA ALA A 101 -13.00 -24.78 15.13
C ALA A 101 -11.96 -25.83 14.67
N PRO A 102 -12.19 -27.13 14.91
CA PRO A 102 -11.37 -28.18 14.33
C PRO A 102 -11.29 -28.01 12.82
N LEU A 103 -10.08 -28.08 12.25
CA LEU A 103 -9.91 -28.04 10.81
C LEU A 103 -10.50 -29.31 10.21
N GLY A 104 -11.44 -29.13 9.27
CA GLY A 104 -11.92 -30.22 8.42
C GLY A 104 -10.90 -30.54 7.32
N PRO A 105 -11.16 -31.58 6.51
CA PRO A 105 -10.34 -31.86 5.33
C PRO A 105 -10.26 -30.64 4.43
N ARG A 106 -9.05 -30.32 3.97
CA ARG A 106 -8.82 -29.14 3.11
C ARG A 106 -9.17 -29.47 1.66
N GLU A 107 -10.10 -28.70 1.10
CA GLU A 107 -10.56 -28.80 -0.29
C GLU A 107 -10.25 -27.51 -1.07
N VAL A 108 -8.97 -27.18 -1.22
CA VAL A 108 -8.56 -26.00 -1.98
C VAL A 108 -8.77 -26.23 -3.48
N SER A 109 -9.46 -25.28 -4.14
CA SER A 109 -9.75 -25.37 -5.57
C SER A 109 -8.49 -25.17 -6.42
N SER A 110 -8.02 -26.20 -7.10
CA SER A 110 -6.89 -26.17 -8.02
C SER A 110 -7.09 -25.23 -9.23
N LYS A 111 -8.32 -24.84 -9.53
CA LYS A 111 -8.61 -23.82 -10.56
C LYS A 111 -8.17 -22.42 -10.14
N VAL A 112 -8.06 -22.19 -8.83
CA VAL A 112 -7.73 -20.86 -8.27
C VAL A 112 -6.35 -20.87 -7.64
N LEU A 113 -5.99 -21.96 -6.96
CA LEU A 113 -4.79 -22.08 -6.16
C LEU A 113 -4.05 -23.37 -6.50
N LEU A 114 -2.76 -23.27 -6.77
CA LEU A 114 -1.88 -24.40 -7.06
C LEU A 114 -0.96 -24.64 -5.87
N LYS A 115 -1.02 -25.82 -5.26
CA LYS A 115 -0.13 -26.15 -4.14
C LYS A 115 1.33 -26.15 -4.62
N GLY A 116 2.19 -25.36 -3.97
CA GLY A 116 3.61 -25.26 -4.31
C GLY A 116 4.30 -24.16 -3.52
N ILE A 117 5.51 -24.44 -3.09
CA ILE A 117 6.37 -23.49 -2.38
C ILE A 117 7.00 -22.49 -3.36
N PRO A 118 7.43 -21.29 -2.89
CA PRO A 118 8.24 -20.38 -3.70
C PRO A 118 9.52 -21.04 -4.23
N ASP A 119 9.91 -20.75 -5.46
CA ASP A 119 11.14 -21.30 -6.09
C ASP A 119 12.42 -20.80 -5.42
N THR A 120 12.35 -19.63 -4.78
CA THR A 120 13.45 -19.04 -4.04
C THR A 120 13.09 -18.93 -2.57
N THR A 121 14.10 -18.99 -1.71
CA THR A 121 13.91 -18.86 -0.26
C THR A 121 13.22 -17.55 0.09
N PRO A 122 12.03 -17.55 0.73
CA PRO A 122 11.24 -16.34 0.95
C PRO A 122 11.72 -15.58 2.18
N TYR A 123 12.87 -14.91 2.09
CA TYR A 123 13.28 -13.96 3.11
C TYR A 123 12.33 -12.78 3.14
N LEU A 124 11.63 -12.62 4.26
CA LEU A 124 10.60 -11.58 4.39
C LEU A 124 11.22 -10.21 4.60
N THR A 125 10.60 -9.22 3.97
CA THR A 125 10.80 -7.80 4.32
C THR A 125 9.67 -7.32 5.21
N PHE A 126 10.01 -6.47 6.16
CA PHE A 126 9.09 -5.97 7.18
C PHE A 126 8.94 -4.46 7.08
N GLU A 127 7.72 -4.01 7.31
CA GLU A 127 7.39 -2.61 7.55
C GLU A 127 6.96 -2.46 9.03
N PRO A 128 7.03 -1.27 9.60
CA PRO A 128 6.78 -1.07 11.04
C PRO A 128 5.43 -1.58 11.53
N ASP A 129 4.40 -1.52 10.67
CA ASP A 129 3.00 -1.76 11.06
C ASP A 129 2.55 -3.23 10.89
N LEU A 130 3.47 -4.20 10.77
CA LEU A 130 3.09 -5.62 10.62
C LEU A 130 2.21 -6.10 11.78
N LEU A 131 2.62 -5.81 13.01
CA LEU A 131 1.87 -6.24 14.19
C LEU A 131 0.45 -5.66 14.20
N GLN A 132 0.30 -4.38 13.87
CA GLN A 132 -1.02 -3.74 13.74
C GLN A 132 -1.86 -4.44 12.66
N ALA A 133 -1.26 -4.74 11.49
CA ALA A 133 -1.96 -5.43 10.42
C ALA A 133 -2.44 -6.83 10.84
N MET A 134 -1.63 -7.56 11.62
CA MET A 134 -1.99 -8.87 12.18
C MET A 134 -3.12 -8.76 13.22
N VAL A 135 -3.10 -7.73 14.07
CA VAL A 135 -4.15 -7.47 15.06
C VAL A 135 -5.48 -7.17 14.34
N GLU A 136 -5.47 -6.31 13.35
CA GLU A 136 -6.68 -5.99 12.56
C GLU A 136 -7.22 -7.22 11.83
N GLN A 137 -6.34 -8.03 11.27
CA GLN A 137 -6.72 -9.31 10.64
C GLN A 137 -7.38 -10.27 11.63
N ALA A 138 -6.79 -10.43 12.82
CA ALA A 138 -7.34 -11.27 13.89
C ALA A 138 -8.70 -10.76 14.37
N ASN A 139 -8.83 -9.43 14.58
CA ASN A 139 -10.09 -8.80 15.00
C ASN A 139 -11.21 -9.05 13.97
N TYR A 140 -10.89 -8.92 12.68
CA TYR A 140 -11.84 -9.25 11.63
C TYR A 140 -12.28 -10.70 11.69
N LEU A 141 -11.36 -11.65 11.77
CA LEU A 141 -11.63 -13.09 11.77
C LEU A 141 -12.37 -13.59 13.02
N ARG A 142 -12.33 -12.86 14.15
CA ARG A 142 -13.14 -13.16 15.35
C ARG A 142 -14.63 -12.88 15.17
N ARG A 143 -15.00 -12.04 14.21
CA ARG A 143 -16.40 -11.64 14.03
C ARG A 143 -17.24 -12.84 13.58
N LYS A 144 -18.46 -12.95 14.13
CA LYS A 144 -19.39 -14.04 13.82
C LYS A 144 -19.97 -13.95 12.41
N ASP A 145 -20.02 -12.74 11.84
CA ASP A 145 -20.59 -12.48 10.51
C ASP A 145 -19.60 -12.73 9.36
N VAL A 146 -18.34 -13.03 9.66
CA VAL A 146 -17.34 -13.38 8.64
C VAL A 146 -17.64 -14.77 8.08
N LYS A 147 -17.80 -14.79 6.77
CA LYS A 147 -18.03 -16.03 6.01
C LYS A 147 -16.91 -16.22 5.00
N GLU A 148 -16.61 -17.47 4.71
CA GLU A 148 -15.79 -17.82 3.57
C GLU A 148 -16.47 -17.33 2.29
N ARG A 149 -15.70 -16.68 1.44
CA ARG A 149 -16.16 -16.21 0.14
C ARG A 149 -15.11 -16.50 -0.91
N GLY A 150 -15.56 -16.86 -2.08
CA GLY A 150 -14.68 -17.16 -3.18
C GLY A 150 -14.65 -18.63 -3.55
N ALA A 151 -14.07 -18.91 -4.72
CA ALA A 151 -13.97 -20.25 -5.29
C ALA A 151 -12.74 -21.03 -4.81
N SER A 152 -11.99 -20.49 -3.85
CA SER A 152 -10.74 -21.10 -3.37
C SER A 152 -10.94 -22.30 -2.43
N GLY A 153 -12.10 -22.40 -1.76
CA GLY A 153 -12.34 -23.44 -0.76
C GLY A 153 -11.70 -23.20 0.60
N ILE A 154 -11.10 -22.04 0.84
CA ILE A 154 -10.43 -21.70 2.10
C ILE A 154 -11.47 -21.49 3.20
N GLN A 155 -11.29 -22.16 4.34
CA GLN A 155 -12.17 -22.07 5.50
C GLN A 155 -11.74 -20.95 6.44
N LYS A 156 -12.72 -20.36 7.13
CA LYS A 156 -12.44 -19.32 8.15
C LYS A 156 -11.51 -19.83 9.25
N ALA A 157 -11.71 -21.07 9.71
CA ALA A 157 -10.86 -21.69 10.72
C ALA A 157 -9.39 -21.81 10.29
N GLU A 158 -9.12 -22.07 9.00
CA GLU A 158 -7.75 -22.08 8.46
C GLU A 158 -7.13 -20.68 8.49
N MET A 159 -7.89 -19.65 8.11
CA MET A 159 -7.43 -18.27 8.17
C MET A 159 -7.13 -17.82 9.60
N GLN A 160 -7.98 -18.20 10.57
CA GLN A 160 -7.77 -17.95 11.99
C GLN A 160 -6.49 -18.63 12.48
N ARG A 161 -6.34 -19.94 12.20
CA ARG A 161 -5.16 -20.69 12.60
C ARG A 161 -3.87 -20.16 11.97
N THR A 162 -3.94 -19.66 10.73
CA THR A 162 -2.79 -19.02 10.06
C THR A 162 -2.29 -17.80 10.86
N ILE A 163 -3.18 -16.91 11.30
CA ILE A 163 -2.80 -15.73 12.07
C ILE A 163 -2.25 -16.10 13.45
N GLU A 164 -2.81 -17.09 14.12
CA GLU A 164 -2.28 -17.60 15.39
C GLU A 164 -0.86 -18.10 15.25
N LEU A 165 -0.61 -18.94 14.25
CA LEU A 165 0.72 -19.50 14.01
C LEU A 165 1.74 -18.42 13.63
N LEU A 166 1.36 -17.43 12.78
CA LEU A 166 2.25 -16.33 12.39
C LEU A 166 2.75 -15.51 13.59
N GLN A 167 1.97 -15.40 14.65
CA GLN A 167 2.37 -14.69 15.86
C GLN A 167 3.35 -15.48 16.73
N GLY A 168 3.29 -16.80 16.66
CA GLY A 168 4.09 -17.69 17.49
C GLY A 168 5.44 -18.11 16.87
N ILE A 169 5.72 -17.72 15.61
CA ILE A 169 6.93 -18.18 14.90
C ILE A 169 7.95 -17.06 14.66
N ASN A 170 9.20 -17.44 14.47
CA ASN A 170 10.25 -16.51 14.05
C ASN A 170 10.14 -16.25 12.53
N LEU A 171 9.51 -15.15 12.15
CA LEU A 171 9.33 -14.75 10.75
C LEU A 171 10.63 -14.35 10.04
N LEU A 172 11.74 -14.17 10.77
CA LEU A 172 13.05 -13.91 10.18
C LEU A 172 13.71 -15.19 9.65
N ASP A 173 13.22 -16.36 10.08
CA ASP A 173 13.71 -17.66 9.62
C ASP A 173 12.76 -18.24 8.55
N PRO A 174 13.14 -18.20 7.27
CA PRO A 174 12.30 -18.74 6.21
C PRO A 174 12.08 -20.26 6.32
N SER A 175 12.96 -20.98 7.01
CA SER A 175 12.77 -22.44 7.23
C SER A 175 11.58 -22.70 8.14
N VAL A 176 11.39 -21.88 9.16
CA VAL A 176 10.22 -21.96 10.05
C VAL A 176 8.93 -21.62 9.29
N LEU A 177 8.96 -20.62 8.43
CA LEU A 177 7.82 -20.28 7.57
C LEU A 177 7.44 -21.46 6.67
N LEU A 178 8.42 -22.07 5.98
CA LEU A 178 8.22 -23.18 5.06
C LEU A 178 7.79 -24.48 5.76
N THR A 179 8.18 -24.68 7.02
CA THR A 179 7.80 -25.88 7.80
C THR A 179 6.44 -25.73 8.48
N THR A 180 6.01 -24.50 8.77
CA THR A 180 4.74 -24.22 9.47
C THR A 180 3.54 -24.14 8.53
N PHE A 181 3.76 -23.68 7.28
CA PHE A 181 2.66 -23.39 6.36
C PHE A 181 2.76 -24.20 5.05
N ASP A 182 1.59 -24.50 4.51
CA ASP A 182 1.40 -24.83 3.10
C ASP A 182 1.21 -23.58 2.27
N PHE A 183 1.76 -23.59 1.07
CA PHE A 183 1.72 -22.47 0.13
C PHE A 183 0.87 -22.86 -1.08
N TYR A 184 -0.05 -21.97 -1.45
CA TYR A 184 -0.94 -22.13 -2.58
C TYR A 184 -0.79 -20.96 -3.50
N GLN A 185 -0.04 -21.13 -4.59
CA GLN A 185 0.17 -20.08 -5.59
C GLN A 185 -1.14 -19.73 -6.27
N VAL A 186 -1.41 -18.43 -6.38
CA VAL A 186 -2.59 -17.93 -7.07
C VAL A 186 -2.45 -18.20 -8.56
N ASN A 187 -3.38 -19.00 -9.10
CA ASN A 187 -3.40 -19.33 -10.52
C ASN A 187 -3.94 -18.17 -11.34
N THR A 188 -3.15 -17.67 -12.27
CA THR A 188 -3.51 -16.54 -13.12
C THR A 188 -3.96 -16.94 -14.52
N ASP A 189 -3.86 -18.22 -14.90
CA ASP A 189 -4.01 -18.70 -16.26
C ASP A 189 -3.10 -17.99 -17.28
N LEU A 190 -1.99 -17.43 -16.80
CA LEU A 190 -0.97 -16.77 -17.60
C LEU A 190 0.29 -17.63 -17.64
N HIS A 191 1.02 -17.58 -18.74
CA HIS A 191 2.24 -18.38 -18.92
C HIS A 191 3.33 -18.14 -17.86
N ASN A 192 3.29 -17.00 -17.16
CA ASN A 192 4.29 -16.64 -16.15
C ASN A 192 3.75 -16.71 -14.72
N ASP A 193 2.51 -17.12 -14.51
CA ASP A 193 1.84 -17.23 -13.19
C ASP A 193 2.00 -16.01 -12.29
N ARG A 194 2.11 -14.82 -12.89
CA ARG A 194 2.34 -13.57 -12.17
C ARG A 194 1.07 -12.73 -12.10
N VAL A 195 0.78 -12.26 -10.91
CA VAL A 195 -0.30 -11.32 -10.59
C VAL A 195 0.20 -9.90 -10.89
N ARG A 196 -0.59 -9.10 -11.56
CA ARG A 196 -0.32 -7.67 -11.68
C ARG A 196 -0.52 -7.00 -10.32
N MET A 197 0.51 -6.34 -9.84
CA MET A 197 0.52 -5.63 -8.57
C MET A 197 0.49 -4.13 -8.85
N THR A 198 -0.51 -3.46 -8.33
CA THR A 198 -0.66 -1.99 -8.40
C THR A 198 -0.88 -1.44 -7.00
N GLY A 199 -0.78 -0.12 -6.84
CA GLY A 199 -0.98 0.53 -5.55
C GLY A 199 -2.19 1.45 -5.57
N TYR A 200 -2.85 1.59 -4.42
CA TYR A 200 -3.89 2.59 -4.19
C TYR A 200 -3.65 3.30 -2.85
N TYR A 201 -4.32 4.41 -2.63
CA TYR A 201 -4.09 5.24 -1.46
C TYR A 201 -5.37 5.98 -1.06
N THR A 202 -5.38 6.58 0.11
CA THR A 202 -6.45 7.48 0.54
C THR A 202 -6.08 8.92 0.20
N PRO A 203 -6.72 9.58 -0.77
CA PRO A 203 -6.46 10.97 -1.06
C PRO A 203 -6.90 11.86 0.11
N VAL A 204 -6.08 12.88 0.40
CA VAL A 204 -6.47 14.02 1.22
C VAL A 204 -6.98 15.09 0.26
N VAL A 205 -8.20 15.56 0.48
CA VAL A 205 -8.88 16.52 -0.40
C VAL A 205 -9.50 17.66 0.41
N HIS A 206 -9.45 18.86 -0.14
CA HIS A 206 -10.16 20.00 0.46
C HIS A 206 -11.59 20.07 -0.09
N ALA A 207 -12.57 20.15 0.80
CA ALA A 207 -13.98 20.24 0.41
C ALA A 207 -14.75 21.13 1.39
N SER A 208 -15.92 21.61 1.00
CA SER A 208 -16.82 22.37 1.85
C SER A 208 -18.00 21.52 2.33
N ARG A 209 -18.56 21.86 3.53
CA ARG A 209 -19.80 21.23 4.03
C ARG A 209 -21.05 21.75 3.31
N VAL A 210 -20.93 22.93 2.73
CA VAL A 210 -22.02 23.61 2.01
C VAL A 210 -21.54 24.00 0.62
N GLN A 211 -22.45 24.13 -0.30
CA GLN A 211 -22.15 24.63 -1.63
C GLN A 211 -21.70 26.10 -1.55
N THR A 212 -20.64 26.43 -2.26
CA THR A 212 -20.12 27.80 -2.37
C THR A 212 -19.68 28.07 -3.82
N PRO A 213 -19.38 29.30 -4.21
CA PRO A 213 -18.88 29.58 -5.56
C PRO A 213 -17.62 28.79 -5.95
N GLU A 214 -16.79 28.43 -4.96
CA GLU A 214 -15.56 27.64 -5.16
C GLU A 214 -15.81 26.12 -5.15
N TYR A 215 -16.79 25.66 -4.38
CA TYR A 215 -17.09 24.24 -4.13
C TYR A 215 -18.48 23.92 -4.69
N GLN A 216 -18.53 23.40 -5.93
CA GLN A 216 -19.77 23.21 -6.69
C GLN A 216 -20.11 21.74 -6.96
N VAL A 217 -19.17 20.80 -6.73
CA VAL A 217 -19.35 19.39 -7.14
C VAL A 217 -19.68 18.55 -5.91
N PRO A 218 -20.91 18.01 -5.80
CA PRO A 218 -21.33 17.28 -4.63
C PRO A 218 -20.75 15.86 -4.59
N MET A 219 -20.25 15.46 -3.42
CA MET A 219 -20.06 14.07 -3.02
C MET A 219 -21.37 13.58 -2.41
N LEU A 220 -21.94 12.51 -2.93
CA LEU A 220 -23.26 12.03 -2.53
C LEU A 220 -23.19 10.73 -1.73
N LYS A 221 -24.07 10.59 -0.74
CA LYS A 221 -24.51 9.30 -0.21
C LYS A 221 -25.50 8.64 -1.16
N ALA A 222 -25.60 7.32 -1.13
CA ALA A 222 -26.57 6.61 -1.94
C ALA A 222 -28.02 6.93 -1.50
N PRO A 223 -28.95 7.14 -2.43
CA PRO A 223 -30.36 7.20 -2.09
C PRO A 223 -30.85 5.84 -1.57
N ALA A 224 -31.86 5.84 -0.71
CA ALA A 224 -32.43 4.61 -0.12
C ALA A 224 -33.01 3.67 -1.18
N SER A 225 -33.50 4.23 -2.29
CA SER A 225 -34.07 3.48 -3.41
C SER A 225 -33.97 4.31 -4.69
N GLY A 226 -34.18 3.65 -5.85
CA GLY A 226 -34.29 4.34 -7.13
C GLY A 226 -32.97 4.99 -7.58
N ILE A 227 -31.84 4.27 -7.51
CA ILE A 227 -30.54 4.78 -7.95
C ILE A 227 -30.55 4.97 -9.47
N PRO A 228 -30.38 6.24 -9.95
CA PRO A 228 -30.28 6.50 -11.38
C PRO A 228 -28.99 5.93 -11.98
N ASN A 229 -28.91 5.82 -13.30
CA ASN A 229 -27.64 5.49 -13.96
C ASN A 229 -26.61 6.63 -13.81
N PRO A 230 -25.30 6.33 -13.99
CA PRO A 230 -24.25 7.34 -13.79
C PRO A 230 -24.42 8.63 -14.62
N ALA A 231 -24.86 8.52 -15.88
CA ALA A 231 -25.06 9.69 -16.71
C ALA A 231 -26.18 10.60 -16.17
N ALA A 232 -27.28 10.02 -15.68
CA ALA A 232 -28.37 10.79 -15.08
C ALA A 232 -27.93 11.46 -13.75
N ILE A 233 -27.11 10.77 -12.94
CA ILE A 233 -26.55 11.35 -11.71
C ILE A 233 -25.66 12.57 -12.05
N GLU A 234 -24.80 12.44 -13.05
CA GLU A 234 -23.94 13.54 -13.50
C GLU A 234 -24.74 14.71 -14.12
N ALA A 235 -25.94 14.43 -14.65
CA ALA A 235 -26.88 15.43 -15.16
C ALA A 235 -27.79 16.04 -14.08
N GLY A 236 -27.57 15.73 -12.79
CA GLY A 236 -28.30 16.35 -11.68
C GLY A 236 -29.56 15.59 -11.20
N ALA A 237 -29.78 14.34 -11.59
CA ALA A 237 -30.98 13.58 -11.19
C ALA A 237 -31.15 13.40 -9.66
N LEU A 238 -30.10 13.67 -8.89
CA LEU A 238 -30.09 13.60 -7.42
C LEU A 238 -29.99 14.98 -6.74
N GLU A 239 -30.00 16.08 -7.49
CA GLU A 239 -29.96 17.43 -6.92
C GLU A 239 -31.18 17.72 -6.04
N GLY A 240 -30.97 18.45 -4.95
CA GLY A 240 -32.03 18.84 -4.02
C GLY A 240 -32.62 17.71 -3.19
N LYS A 241 -32.04 16.50 -3.21
CA LYS A 241 -32.53 15.35 -2.42
C LYS A 241 -31.88 15.22 -1.05
N GLY A 242 -31.03 16.15 -0.65
CA GLY A 242 -30.34 16.15 0.66
C GLY A 242 -29.38 14.97 0.82
N LEU A 243 -28.71 14.58 -0.26
CA LEU A 243 -27.78 13.46 -0.29
C LEU A 243 -26.31 13.91 -0.22
N GLU A 244 -26.07 15.20 -0.21
CA GLU A 244 -24.76 15.82 -0.26
C GLU A 244 -24.02 15.61 1.08
N LEU A 245 -22.81 15.04 1.02
CA LEU A 245 -21.94 14.79 2.17
C LEU A 245 -20.88 15.91 2.26
N ALA A 246 -20.39 16.36 1.13
CA ALA A 246 -19.39 17.41 0.99
C ALA A 246 -19.43 17.95 -0.44
N TRP A 247 -18.84 19.15 -0.64
CA TRP A 247 -18.77 19.82 -1.92
C TRP A 247 -17.32 20.00 -2.34
N PHE A 248 -16.95 19.52 -3.50
CA PHE A 248 -15.60 19.53 -4.08
C PHE A 248 -15.43 20.71 -5.03
N ARG A 249 -14.18 21.16 -5.26
CA ARG A 249 -13.83 22.18 -6.24
C ARG A 249 -14.04 21.68 -7.68
N SER A 250 -13.76 20.41 -7.91
CA SER A 250 -13.77 19.88 -9.27
C SER A 250 -14.25 18.42 -9.36
N ARG A 251 -14.83 18.09 -10.51
CA ARG A 251 -15.15 16.69 -10.86
C ARG A 251 -13.92 15.80 -10.87
N LYS A 252 -12.73 16.32 -11.17
CA LYS A 252 -11.48 15.57 -11.17
C LYS A 252 -11.10 15.11 -9.76
N GLU A 253 -11.24 15.97 -8.76
CA GLU A 253 -10.97 15.62 -7.35
C GLU A 253 -11.97 14.57 -6.84
N LEU A 254 -13.27 14.76 -7.10
CA LEU A 254 -14.30 13.79 -6.74
C LEU A 254 -14.05 12.44 -7.44
N ARG A 255 -13.72 12.45 -8.73
CA ARG A 255 -13.44 11.22 -9.50
C ARG A 255 -12.20 10.48 -8.98
N ASN A 256 -11.18 11.20 -8.50
CA ASN A 256 -10.05 10.57 -7.83
C ASN A 256 -10.49 9.87 -6.53
N ALA A 257 -11.29 10.52 -5.69
CA ALA A 257 -11.85 9.89 -4.49
C ALA A 257 -12.71 8.65 -4.84
N GLN A 258 -13.54 8.75 -5.87
CA GLN A 258 -14.36 7.63 -6.38
C GLN A 258 -13.51 6.45 -6.87
N LEU A 259 -12.40 6.72 -7.55
CA LEU A 259 -11.46 5.71 -8.04
C LEU A 259 -10.77 4.96 -6.90
N GLN A 260 -10.37 5.70 -5.85
CA GLN A 260 -9.73 5.13 -4.66
C GLN A 260 -10.75 4.46 -3.71
N GLY A 261 -12.05 4.77 -3.85
CA GLY A 261 -13.12 4.25 -3.00
C GLY A 261 -13.20 4.87 -1.60
N ASN A 262 -12.31 5.80 -1.27
CA ASN A 262 -12.26 6.52 0.01
C ASN A 262 -11.53 7.85 -0.14
N CYS A 263 -11.69 8.75 0.83
CA CYS A 263 -10.87 9.95 0.99
C CYS A 263 -10.91 10.49 2.41
N LEU A 264 -9.89 11.26 2.77
CA LEU A 264 -9.87 12.13 3.94
C LEU A 264 -10.15 13.56 3.49
N VAL A 265 -11.27 14.11 3.92
CA VAL A 265 -11.64 15.50 3.62
C VAL A 265 -11.12 16.43 4.71
N GLU A 266 -10.44 17.50 4.30
CA GLU A 266 -10.12 18.66 5.12
C GLU A 266 -11.10 19.80 4.80
N PHE A 267 -11.84 20.25 5.82
CA PHE A 267 -12.77 21.35 5.69
C PHE A 267 -12.08 22.70 5.98
N PRO A 268 -12.65 23.83 5.53
CA PRO A 268 -12.08 25.15 5.78
C PRO A 268 -11.90 25.52 7.26
N ASP A 269 -12.65 24.89 8.16
CA ASP A 269 -12.53 25.04 9.61
C ASP A 269 -11.38 24.19 10.23
N GLY A 270 -10.57 23.55 9.40
CA GLY A 270 -9.48 22.67 9.82
C GLY A 270 -9.92 21.29 10.30
N LYS A 271 -11.21 21.02 10.39
CA LYS A 271 -11.70 19.69 10.76
C LYS A 271 -11.52 18.71 9.63
N ARG A 272 -11.26 17.45 9.99
CA ARG A 272 -11.08 16.33 9.06
C ARG A 272 -12.17 15.30 9.24
N LYS A 273 -12.58 14.67 8.14
CA LYS A 273 -13.55 13.57 8.14
C LYS A 273 -13.17 12.55 7.07
N TYR A 274 -13.23 11.28 7.45
CA TYR A 274 -13.09 10.19 6.49
C TYR A 274 -14.42 9.90 5.81
N PHE A 275 -14.32 9.62 4.50
CA PHE A 275 -15.42 9.10 3.70
C PHE A 275 -14.97 7.79 3.04
N GLY A 276 -15.72 6.75 3.25
CA GLY A 276 -15.47 5.43 2.67
C GLY A 276 -16.51 5.06 1.62
N PHE A 277 -16.27 3.95 0.94
CA PHE A 277 -17.19 3.39 -0.04
C PHE A 277 -18.57 3.11 0.58
N GLY A 278 -19.59 3.70 0.02
CA GLY A 278 -20.99 3.42 0.36
C GLY A 278 -21.58 2.38 -0.58
N GLN A 279 -21.76 2.78 -1.84
CA GLN A 279 -22.34 1.94 -2.88
C GLN A 279 -21.83 2.36 -4.26
N SER A 280 -21.96 1.51 -5.26
CA SER A 280 -21.69 1.89 -6.65
C SER A 280 -22.79 1.45 -7.59
N VAL A 281 -22.98 2.21 -8.65
CA VAL A 281 -23.85 1.88 -9.77
C VAL A 281 -23.05 1.92 -11.06
N ARG A 282 -23.36 0.99 -11.97
CA ARG A 282 -22.79 0.94 -13.32
C ARG A 282 -23.89 1.06 -14.35
N GLY A 283 -23.58 1.64 -15.50
CA GLY A 283 -24.53 1.81 -16.60
C GLY A 283 -24.05 2.87 -17.60
N THR A 284 -24.98 3.48 -18.31
CA THR A 284 -24.70 4.60 -19.21
C THR A 284 -23.96 5.70 -18.45
N GLY A 285 -22.81 6.14 -18.98
CA GLY A 285 -21.91 7.08 -18.31
C GLY A 285 -20.81 6.40 -17.47
N GLY A 286 -20.75 5.05 -17.43
CA GLY A 286 -19.68 4.30 -16.75
C GLY A 286 -20.04 3.82 -15.36
N ALA A 287 -19.26 4.21 -14.35
CA ALA A 287 -19.48 3.86 -12.95
C ALA A 287 -19.53 5.13 -12.09
N TYR A 288 -20.45 5.15 -11.13
CA TYR A 288 -20.55 6.18 -10.10
C TYR A 288 -20.42 5.54 -8.71
N VAL A 289 -19.64 6.14 -7.82
CA VAL A 289 -19.45 5.69 -6.45
C VAL A 289 -20.07 6.69 -5.49
N PHE A 290 -20.95 6.21 -4.63
CA PHE A 290 -21.50 6.93 -3.49
C PHE A 290 -20.65 6.66 -2.25
N PHE A 291 -20.62 7.61 -1.35
CA PHE A 291 -19.83 7.55 -0.13
C PHE A 291 -20.69 7.43 1.12
N LYS A 292 -20.07 7.08 2.21
CA LYS A 292 -20.60 7.18 3.57
C LYS A 292 -19.57 7.80 4.49
N GLU A 293 -20.00 8.45 5.53
CA GLU A 293 -19.09 8.91 6.58
C GLU A 293 -18.48 7.72 7.33
N VAL A 294 -17.22 7.89 7.73
CA VAL A 294 -16.47 6.93 8.54
C VAL A 294 -15.79 7.72 9.66
N ASP A 295 -15.86 7.22 10.91
CA ASP A 295 -15.55 8.05 12.05
C ASP A 295 -14.05 8.35 12.22
N GLU A 296 -13.15 7.36 12.14
CA GLU A 296 -11.76 7.63 12.51
C GLU A 296 -10.69 7.04 11.58
N GLN A 297 -11.04 6.12 10.67
CA GLN A 297 -10.04 5.38 9.90
C GLN A 297 -10.52 5.03 8.50
N VAL A 298 -9.57 4.75 7.61
CA VAL A 298 -9.86 4.14 6.31
C VAL A 298 -10.24 2.68 6.52
N LEU A 299 -11.47 2.34 6.20
CA LEU A 299 -11.98 0.97 6.32
C LEU A 299 -11.92 0.23 4.99
N GLY A 300 -11.46 -1.01 5.03
CA GLY A 300 -11.56 -1.95 3.92
C GLY A 300 -12.96 -2.54 3.74
N ALA A 301 -13.08 -3.44 2.80
CA ALA A 301 -14.36 -4.08 2.45
C ALA A 301 -15.00 -4.90 3.59
N GLY A 302 -14.18 -5.35 4.54
CA GLY A 302 -14.63 -6.04 5.76
C GLY A 302 -15.11 -5.11 6.87
N THR A 303 -15.12 -3.78 6.65
CA THR A 303 -15.42 -2.76 7.67
C THR A 303 -14.46 -2.81 8.87
N PHE A 304 -13.18 -2.95 8.59
CA PHE A 304 -12.08 -2.88 9.56
C PHE A 304 -10.92 -2.06 8.97
N PRO A 305 -10.01 -1.53 9.83
CA PRO A 305 -8.95 -0.64 9.38
C PRO A 305 -8.01 -1.25 8.37
N LEU A 306 -7.59 -0.44 7.39
CA LEU A 306 -6.54 -0.79 6.44
C LEU A 306 -5.18 -0.35 6.96
N THR A 307 -4.21 -1.25 6.90
CA THR A 307 -2.82 -0.97 7.26
C THR A 307 -1.99 -0.77 6.00
N ALA A 308 -1.34 0.39 5.91
CA ALA A 308 -0.49 0.71 4.76
C ALA A 308 0.61 -0.34 4.56
N ARG A 309 0.85 -0.73 3.31
CA ARG A 309 1.84 -1.72 2.87
C ARG A 309 1.59 -3.17 3.30
N TYR A 310 0.47 -3.44 3.99
CA TYR A 310 0.04 -4.78 4.40
C TYR A 310 -1.34 -5.16 3.88
N SER A 311 -2.28 -4.21 3.81
CA SER A 311 -3.62 -4.48 3.30
C SER A 311 -3.64 -4.50 1.77
N VAL A 312 -4.29 -5.51 1.19
CA VAL A 312 -4.47 -5.60 -0.26
C VAL A 312 -5.93 -5.78 -0.63
N ALA A 313 -6.28 -5.16 -1.76
CA ALA A 313 -7.54 -5.40 -2.44
C ALA A 313 -7.40 -6.56 -3.43
N VAL A 314 -8.31 -7.52 -3.33
CA VAL A 314 -8.38 -8.73 -4.17
C VAL A 314 -9.78 -8.92 -4.73
N ASP A 315 -9.95 -9.82 -5.69
CA ASP A 315 -11.28 -10.25 -6.12
C ASP A 315 -11.83 -11.31 -5.15
N LEU A 316 -12.83 -10.91 -4.37
CA LEU A 316 -13.46 -11.77 -3.37
C LEU A 316 -14.18 -12.99 -3.95
N LYS A 317 -14.34 -13.04 -5.26
CA LYS A 317 -14.82 -14.25 -5.93
C LYS A 317 -13.79 -15.40 -5.83
N TYR A 318 -12.51 -15.07 -5.72
CA TYR A 318 -11.41 -16.03 -5.76
C TYR A 318 -10.66 -16.13 -4.42
N ILE A 319 -10.35 -15.01 -3.80
CA ILE A 319 -9.60 -14.94 -2.53
C ILE A 319 -10.51 -14.33 -1.46
N PRO A 320 -10.82 -15.04 -0.37
CA PRO A 320 -11.70 -14.50 0.67
C PRO A 320 -11.04 -13.36 1.46
N LEU A 321 -11.85 -12.43 1.97
CA LEU A 321 -11.39 -11.49 2.99
C LEU A 321 -10.92 -12.27 4.21
N GLY A 322 -9.80 -11.86 4.76
CA GLY A 322 -9.17 -12.56 5.87
C GLY A 322 -8.08 -13.56 5.45
N ALA A 323 -7.89 -13.81 4.16
CA ALA A 323 -6.78 -14.65 3.71
C ALA A 323 -5.44 -13.96 3.96
N THR A 324 -4.47 -14.73 4.46
CA THR A 324 -3.08 -14.30 4.59
C THR A 324 -2.31 -14.71 3.35
N LEU A 325 -1.51 -13.80 2.84
CA LEU A 325 -0.83 -13.93 1.57
C LEU A 325 0.69 -13.79 1.75
N LEU A 326 1.46 -14.55 0.99
CA LEU A 326 2.86 -14.26 0.71
C LEU A 326 2.94 -13.63 -0.67
N ALA A 327 3.55 -12.47 -0.79
CA ALA A 327 3.71 -11.76 -2.07
C ALA A 327 5.18 -11.57 -2.43
N GLU A 328 5.49 -11.82 -3.69
CA GLU A 328 6.73 -11.46 -4.34
C GLU A 328 6.55 -10.04 -4.91
N LEU A 329 6.90 -9.03 -4.11
CA LEU A 329 6.73 -7.61 -4.47
C LEU A 329 7.93 -7.09 -5.27
N PRO A 330 7.72 -6.18 -6.23
CA PRO A 330 8.82 -5.57 -6.96
C PRO A 330 9.68 -4.71 -6.01
N ASP A 331 11.00 -4.95 -6.01
CA ASP A 331 11.99 -4.04 -5.43
C ASP A 331 12.44 -3.05 -6.50
N LEU A 332 12.11 -1.78 -6.29
CA LEU A 332 12.34 -0.70 -7.25
C LEU A 332 13.45 0.23 -6.75
N ASP A 333 14.28 0.73 -7.67
CA ASP A 333 15.22 1.80 -7.37
C ASP A 333 14.51 3.15 -7.20
N ALA A 334 15.28 4.20 -6.89
CA ALA A 334 14.75 5.55 -6.71
C ALA A 334 14.11 6.12 -8.00
N ALA A 335 14.51 5.63 -9.18
CA ALA A 335 13.97 6.01 -10.48
C ALA A 335 12.73 5.17 -10.85
N GLY A 336 12.41 4.12 -10.10
CA GLY A 336 11.28 3.23 -10.34
C GLY A 336 11.62 2.03 -11.24
N ASN A 337 12.90 1.74 -11.51
CA ASN A 337 13.31 0.56 -12.27
C ASN A 337 13.33 -0.67 -11.36
N LEU A 338 12.94 -1.81 -11.93
CA LEU A 338 12.93 -3.09 -11.21
C LEU A 338 14.36 -3.57 -10.93
N LYS A 339 14.73 -3.70 -9.65
CA LYS A 339 15.99 -4.29 -9.18
C LYS A 339 15.87 -5.80 -8.95
N GLY A 340 14.70 -6.25 -8.52
CA GLY A 340 14.43 -7.61 -8.17
C GLY A 340 13.08 -7.74 -7.47
N TYR A 341 12.95 -8.75 -6.62
CA TYR A 341 11.74 -9.00 -5.85
C TYR A 341 12.09 -9.23 -4.38
N VAL A 342 11.19 -8.80 -3.52
CA VAL A 342 11.22 -9.05 -2.08
C VAL A 342 9.96 -9.76 -1.63
N TYR A 343 10.06 -10.59 -0.61
CA TYR A 343 8.89 -11.28 -0.07
C TYR A 343 8.30 -10.52 1.11
N ARG A 344 6.96 -10.46 1.15
CA ARG A 344 6.22 -9.84 2.25
C ARG A 344 4.93 -10.59 2.54
N ILE A 345 4.59 -10.70 3.83
CA ILE A 345 3.26 -11.12 4.26
C ILE A 345 2.29 -9.97 4.02
N LEU A 346 1.16 -10.27 3.39
CA LEU A 346 0.09 -9.33 3.13
C LEU A 346 -1.26 -9.92 3.60
N PHE A 347 -2.26 -9.06 3.73
CA PHE A 347 -3.58 -9.48 4.19
C PHE A 347 -4.66 -9.04 3.22
N ALA A 348 -5.50 -9.98 2.77
CA ALA A 348 -6.66 -9.69 1.92
C ALA A 348 -7.73 -9.00 2.74
N GLN A 349 -7.71 -7.66 2.76
CA GLN A 349 -8.53 -6.84 3.65
C GLN A 349 -9.46 -5.89 2.90
N ASP A 350 -9.33 -5.83 1.58
CA ASP A 350 -10.12 -4.93 0.76
C ASP A 350 -10.52 -5.57 -0.58
N ARG A 351 -11.38 -4.87 -1.30
CA ARG A 351 -11.78 -5.20 -2.68
C ARG A 351 -11.82 -3.93 -3.52
N GLY A 352 -11.55 -4.05 -4.81
CA GLY A 352 -11.69 -2.95 -5.74
C GLY A 352 -12.62 -3.30 -6.90
N GLY A 353 -13.44 -2.35 -7.36
CA GLY A 353 -14.35 -2.56 -8.50
C GLY A 353 -13.63 -2.86 -9.82
N ALA A 354 -12.31 -2.56 -9.89
CA ALA A 354 -11.45 -2.88 -11.02
C ALA A 354 -10.53 -4.09 -10.77
N ILE A 355 -10.58 -4.67 -9.56
CA ILE A 355 -9.83 -5.87 -9.20
C ILE A 355 -10.72 -7.06 -9.50
N LEU A 356 -10.64 -7.52 -10.72
CA LEU A 356 -11.43 -8.65 -11.24
C LEU A 356 -10.49 -9.78 -11.64
N THR A 357 -10.81 -10.99 -11.25
CA THR A 357 -10.00 -12.20 -11.45
C THR A 357 -8.79 -12.30 -10.51
N THR A 358 -8.09 -13.43 -10.60
CA THR A 358 -6.83 -13.70 -9.88
C THR A 358 -5.63 -12.93 -10.45
N LYS A 359 -5.80 -12.22 -11.57
CA LYS A 359 -4.69 -11.61 -12.35
C LYS A 359 -4.20 -10.28 -11.79
N ARG A 360 -4.89 -9.72 -10.78
CA ARG A 360 -4.54 -8.41 -10.21
C ARG A 360 -4.80 -8.35 -8.71
N MET A 361 -3.91 -7.66 -8.01
CA MET A 361 -4.13 -7.15 -6.66
C MET A 361 -3.70 -5.68 -6.57
N ASP A 362 -4.28 -4.92 -5.63
CA ASP A 362 -3.88 -3.55 -5.34
C ASP A 362 -3.41 -3.43 -3.88
N LEU A 363 -2.17 -2.97 -3.67
CA LEU A 363 -1.59 -2.74 -2.35
C LEU A 363 -2.01 -1.38 -1.81
N TYR A 364 -2.53 -1.32 -0.58
CA TYR A 364 -2.81 -0.07 0.10
C TYR A 364 -1.52 0.62 0.53
N CYS A 365 -1.30 1.85 0.07
CA CYS A 365 -0.06 2.61 0.28
C CYS A 365 -0.19 3.72 1.34
N GLY A 366 -1.35 3.82 2.01
CA GLY A 366 -1.56 4.82 3.05
C GLY A 366 -2.23 6.09 2.56
N ILE A 367 -2.08 7.19 3.32
CA ILE A 367 -2.88 8.41 3.20
C ILE A 367 -2.07 9.55 2.58
N GLY A 368 -2.72 10.37 1.76
CA GLY A 368 -2.22 11.64 1.27
C GLY A 368 -1.08 11.51 0.26
N GLN A 369 -0.20 12.52 0.23
CA GLN A 369 0.85 12.63 -0.77
C GLN A 369 1.88 11.50 -0.69
N LYS A 370 2.21 11.05 0.52
CA LYS A 370 3.13 9.92 0.73
C LYS A 370 2.56 8.62 0.14
N GLY A 371 1.29 8.33 0.44
CA GLY A 371 0.58 7.17 -0.12
C GLY A 371 0.49 7.23 -1.64
N LEU A 372 0.20 8.40 -2.21
CA LEU A 372 0.18 8.62 -3.66
C LEU A 372 1.53 8.33 -4.31
N GLN A 373 2.63 8.84 -3.72
CA GLN A 373 3.98 8.65 -4.25
C GLN A 373 4.38 7.16 -4.26
N GLU A 374 4.02 6.42 -3.22
CA GLU A 374 4.25 4.97 -3.16
C GLU A 374 3.37 4.21 -4.15
N ALA A 375 2.07 4.50 -4.17
CA ALA A 375 1.13 3.83 -5.08
C ALA A 375 1.53 3.98 -6.56
N ARG A 376 2.05 5.14 -6.95
CA ARG A 376 2.53 5.39 -8.33
C ARG A 376 3.72 4.54 -8.75
N LYS A 377 4.55 4.08 -7.81
CA LYS A 377 5.72 3.23 -8.09
C LYS A 377 5.32 1.78 -8.32
N ILE A 378 4.18 1.35 -7.79
CA ILE A 378 3.76 -0.04 -7.85
C ILE A 378 2.92 -0.26 -9.12
N ASN A 379 3.55 -0.78 -10.17
CA ASN A 379 2.89 -1.24 -11.39
C ASN A 379 3.78 -2.30 -12.03
N SER A 380 3.79 -3.48 -11.44
CA SER A 380 4.66 -4.57 -11.85
C SER A 380 3.94 -5.90 -11.72
N TYR A 381 4.64 -6.99 -11.96
CA TYR A 381 4.14 -8.35 -11.87
C TYR A 381 4.98 -9.13 -10.87
N GLY A 382 4.32 -9.86 -9.97
CA GLY A 382 4.96 -10.75 -9.02
C GLY A 382 4.08 -11.94 -8.71
N ARG A 383 4.63 -12.96 -8.08
CA ARG A 383 3.87 -14.14 -7.67
C ARG A 383 3.18 -13.89 -6.33
N LEU A 384 2.06 -14.55 -6.14
CA LEU A 384 1.24 -14.44 -4.95
C LEU A 384 0.82 -15.84 -4.49
N TRP A 385 0.97 -16.11 -3.21
CA TRP A 385 0.53 -17.34 -2.58
C TRP A 385 -0.44 -17.05 -1.45
N VAL A 386 -1.47 -17.86 -1.30
CA VAL A 386 -2.19 -17.97 -0.03
C VAL A 386 -1.40 -18.91 0.86
N ILE A 387 -1.19 -18.51 2.11
CA ILE A 387 -0.56 -19.36 3.12
C ILE A 387 -1.61 -19.89 4.09
N LEU A 388 -1.55 -21.18 4.34
CA LEU A 388 -2.47 -21.89 5.23
C LEU A 388 -1.67 -22.75 6.21
N PRO A 389 -2.24 -23.13 7.38
CA PRO A 389 -1.56 -24.02 8.30
C PRO A 389 -1.17 -25.31 7.57
N LYS A 390 -0.01 -25.87 7.89
CA LYS A 390 0.37 -27.17 7.35
C LYS A 390 -0.57 -28.24 7.88
N GLU A 391 -0.97 -29.18 7.00
CA GLU A 391 -1.77 -30.35 7.37
C GLU A 391 -0.97 -31.32 8.22
#